data_e80de114b044934eb3f7b72427cb18f2
#
_entry.id   e80de114b044934eb3f7b72427cb18f2
#
_cell.length_a   1.000
_cell.length_b   1.000
_cell.length_c   1.000
_cell.angle_alpha   90.00
_cell.angle_beta   90.00
_cell.angle_gamma   90.00
#
_symmetry.space_group_name_H-M   'P 1'
#
loop_
_entity.id
_entity.type
_entity.pdbx_description
1 polymer ?
#
loop_
_entity_poly.entity_id
_entity_poly.type
_entity_poly.pdbx_seq_one_letter_code
_entity_poly.pdbx_strand_id
1 'polypeptide(L)'
;MSDINLDRFDLNILRELQRDGSISNQLLAERVGLTAAPCSRRVKQLTDVGVIRDTVVRLHDRALNLKLIAIVHIRMDEHTPERFEAFENTITACPEVLECYLITGHEADYQLKVAVPDMDRYHDFLIGKITRIQGVSGVTSAFVMRKVRDSTQLPLSYIGAR
;
A
#
# COMPACT_ATOMS: atom_id res chain seq x y z
N MET A 1 15.66 -4.75 -15.03
CA MET A 1 14.26 -5.24 -14.89
C MET A 1 13.89 -5.83 -16.24
N SER A 2 13.65 -7.14 -16.31
CA SER A 2 13.19 -7.78 -17.54
C SER A 2 11.82 -7.23 -17.91
N ASP A 3 11.64 -6.79 -19.17
CA ASP A 3 10.35 -6.37 -19.72
C ASP A 3 9.36 -7.53 -19.57
N ILE A 4 8.46 -7.42 -18.61
CA ILE A 4 7.38 -8.40 -18.42
C ILE A 4 6.38 -8.17 -19.55
N ASN A 5 6.34 -9.11 -20.49
CA ASN A 5 5.43 -9.05 -21.63
C ASN A 5 4.07 -9.63 -21.22
N LEU A 6 3.05 -8.77 -21.07
CA LEU A 6 1.69 -9.14 -20.72
C LEU A 6 0.80 -9.14 -21.96
N ASP A 7 0.13 -10.24 -22.21
CA ASP A 7 -0.87 -10.31 -23.28
C ASP A 7 -2.25 -9.83 -22.79
N ARG A 8 -3.23 -9.79 -23.71
CA ARG A 8 -4.59 -9.37 -23.41
C ARG A 8 -5.28 -10.23 -22.33
N PHE A 9 -4.95 -11.53 -22.28
CA PHE A 9 -5.55 -12.43 -21.31
C PHE A 9 -4.96 -12.16 -19.91
N ASP A 10 -3.68 -11.91 -19.82
CA ASP A 10 -3.00 -11.54 -18.57
C ASP A 10 -3.58 -10.24 -18.01
N LEU A 11 -3.77 -9.22 -18.85
CA LEU A 11 -4.39 -7.95 -18.45
C LEU A 11 -5.84 -8.13 -18.01
N ASN A 12 -6.61 -9.01 -18.66
CA ASN A 12 -7.98 -9.30 -18.25
C ASN A 12 -8.03 -10.04 -16.91
N ILE A 13 -7.15 -11.04 -16.71
CA ILE A 13 -6.98 -11.73 -15.41
C ILE A 13 -6.67 -10.72 -14.31
N LEU A 14 -5.70 -9.84 -14.53
CA LEU A 14 -5.33 -8.82 -13.54
C LEU A 14 -6.47 -7.85 -13.24
N ARG A 15 -7.27 -7.45 -14.24
CA ARG A 15 -8.46 -6.59 -14.04
C ARG A 15 -9.49 -7.26 -13.14
N GLU A 16 -9.81 -8.53 -13.40
CA GLU A 16 -10.79 -9.27 -12.60
C GLU A 16 -10.26 -9.51 -11.16
N LEU A 17 -9.00 -9.92 -11.00
CA LEU A 17 -8.40 -10.14 -9.70
C LEU A 17 -8.29 -8.85 -8.86
N GLN A 18 -8.05 -7.69 -9.47
CA GLN A 18 -8.07 -6.40 -8.79
C GLN A 18 -9.49 -5.99 -8.33
N ARG A 19 -10.54 -6.49 -8.97
CA ARG A 19 -11.95 -6.25 -8.57
C ARG A 19 -12.36 -7.18 -7.44
N ASP A 20 -12.00 -8.44 -7.56
CA ASP A 20 -12.34 -9.50 -6.62
C ASP A 20 -11.21 -10.52 -6.52
N GLY A 21 -10.35 -10.36 -5.51
CA GLY A 21 -9.26 -11.29 -5.25
C GLY A 21 -9.73 -12.65 -4.70
N SER A 22 -11.01 -12.78 -4.33
CA SER A 22 -11.62 -14.03 -3.82
C SER A 22 -12.30 -14.86 -4.92
N ILE A 23 -12.33 -14.36 -6.17
CA ILE A 23 -12.96 -15.04 -7.31
C ILE A 23 -12.39 -16.45 -7.51
N SER A 24 -13.28 -17.44 -7.71
CA SER A 24 -12.84 -18.80 -8.01
C SER A 24 -12.13 -18.87 -9.37
N ASN A 25 -11.17 -19.78 -9.53
CA ASN A 25 -10.47 -19.95 -10.81
C ASN A 25 -11.41 -20.32 -11.95
N GLN A 26 -12.49 -21.06 -11.68
CA GLN A 26 -13.49 -21.41 -12.68
C GLN A 26 -14.22 -20.17 -13.20
N LEU A 27 -14.71 -19.31 -12.30
CA LEU A 27 -15.40 -18.07 -12.65
C LEU A 27 -14.44 -17.05 -13.29
N LEU A 28 -13.22 -16.97 -12.82
CA LEU A 28 -12.19 -16.13 -13.44
C LEU A 28 -11.94 -16.55 -14.90
N ALA A 29 -11.75 -17.85 -15.12
CA ALA A 29 -11.52 -18.40 -16.46
C ALA A 29 -12.69 -18.08 -17.42
N GLU A 30 -13.93 -18.26 -16.96
CA GLU A 30 -15.13 -17.91 -17.71
C GLU A 30 -15.14 -16.42 -18.09
N ARG A 31 -14.88 -15.52 -17.15
CA ARG A 31 -14.89 -14.06 -17.39
C ARG A 31 -13.81 -13.58 -18.36
N VAL A 32 -12.65 -14.26 -18.37
CA VAL A 32 -11.56 -13.90 -19.28
C VAL A 32 -11.54 -14.67 -20.59
N GLY A 33 -12.53 -15.59 -20.81
CA GLY A 33 -12.65 -16.37 -22.03
C GLY A 33 -11.59 -17.48 -22.15
N LEU A 34 -11.23 -18.11 -21.03
CA LEU A 34 -10.30 -19.24 -20.95
C LEU A 34 -10.98 -20.46 -20.33
N THR A 35 -10.33 -21.63 -20.43
CA THR A 35 -10.65 -22.77 -19.59
C THR A 35 -9.87 -22.70 -18.27
N ALA A 36 -10.32 -23.44 -17.24
CA ALA A 36 -9.78 -23.34 -15.89
C ALA A 36 -8.28 -23.63 -15.81
N ALA A 37 -7.77 -24.64 -16.53
CA ALA A 37 -6.36 -25.03 -16.44
C ALA A 37 -5.40 -23.98 -17.05
N PRO A 38 -5.59 -23.45 -18.27
CA PRO A 38 -4.81 -22.32 -18.79
C PRO A 38 -4.89 -21.08 -17.93
N CYS A 39 -6.08 -20.73 -17.37
CA CYS A 39 -6.26 -19.60 -16.50
C CYS A 39 -5.40 -19.74 -15.23
N SER A 40 -5.51 -20.86 -14.53
CA SER A 40 -4.70 -21.15 -13.32
C SER A 40 -3.21 -21.07 -13.60
N ARG A 41 -2.74 -21.62 -14.73
CA ARG A 41 -1.34 -21.54 -15.12
C ARG A 41 -0.86 -20.11 -15.31
N ARG A 42 -1.68 -19.25 -15.93
CA ARG A 42 -1.36 -17.82 -16.11
C ARG A 42 -1.32 -17.07 -14.79
N VAL A 43 -2.31 -17.28 -13.92
CA VAL A 43 -2.31 -16.69 -12.56
C VAL A 43 -1.03 -17.06 -11.82
N LYS A 44 -0.67 -18.35 -11.84
CA LYS A 44 0.58 -18.83 -11.23
C LYS A 44 1.80 -18.14 -11.83
N GLN A 45 1.89 -18.07 -13.15
CA GLN A 45 3.01 -17.39 -13.84
C GLN A 45 3.09 -15.91 -13.44
N LEU A 46 1.98 -15.18 -13.41
CA LEU A 46 1.92 -13.76 -12.99
C LEU A 46 2.38 -13.58 -11.53
N THR A 47 2.08 -14.55 -10.67
CA THR A 47 2.58 -14.57 -9.29
C THR A 47 4.08 -14.88 -9.23
N ASP A 48 4.53 -15.91 -9.95
CA ASP A 48 5.94 -16.35 -9.96
C ASP A 48 6.88 -15.23 -10.49
N VAL A 49 6.44 -14.42 -11.46
CA VAL A 49 7.20 -13.27 -11.97
C VAL A 49 6.99 -11.98 -11.16
N GLY A 50 6.21 -12.01 -10.07
CA GLY A 50 6.01 -10.89 -9.16
C GLY A 50 5.05 -9.79 -9.64
N VAL A 51 4.28 -10.02 -10.72
CA VAL A 51 3.20 -9.08 -11.14
C VAL A 51 2.04 -9.11 -10.14
N ILE A 52 1.66 -10.30 -9.69
CA ILE A 52 0.76 -10.48 -8.55
C ILE A 52 1.64 -10.68 -7.32
N ARG A 53 1.66 -9.70 -6.42
CA ARG A 53 2.47 -9.72 -5.21
C ARG A 53 1.82 -10.54 -4.12
N ASP A 54 0.56 -10.23 -3.82
CA ASP A 54 -0.21 -10.87 -2.76
C ASP A 54 -1.73 -10.72 -2.99
N THR A 55 -2.52 -11.44 -2.20
CA THR A 55 -3.97 -11.27 -2.11
C THR A 55 -4.30 -11.03 -0.65
N VAL A 56 -4.91 -9.87 -0.34
CA VAL A 56 -5.22 -9.45 1.02
C VAL A 56 -6.71 -9.18 1.20
N VAL A 57 -7.19 -9.37 2.43
CA VAL A 57 -8.53 -8.95 2.83
C VAL A 57 -8.49 -7.49 3.26
N ARG A 58 -9.38 -6.68 2.70
CA ARG A 58 -9.55 -5.29 3.13
C ARG A 58 -10.58 -5.24 4.25
N LEU A 59 -10.19 -4.64 5.37
CA LEU A 59 -11.04 -4.51 6.55
C LEU A 59 -11.67 -3.12 6.59
N HIS A 60 -12.85 -3.04 7.23
CA HIS A 60 -13.53 -1.75 7.45
C HIS A 60 -13.00 -1.11 8.74
N ASP A 61 -12.16 -0.09 8.60
CA ASP A 61 -11.46 0.58 9.70
C ASP A 61 -12.39 1.05 10.83
N ARG A 62 -13.49 1.71 10.51
CA ARG A 62 -14.45 2.19 11.52
C ARG A 62 -15.16 1.05 12.27
N ALA A 63 -15.41 -0.08 11.60
CA ALA A 63 -16.00 -1.25 12.25
C ALA A 63 -15.05 -1.86 13.29
N LEU A 64 -13.74 -1.66 13.10
CA LEU A 64 -12.68 -2.06 14.01
C LEU A 64 -12.27 -0.95 15.00
N ASN A 65 -13.08 0.11 15.11
CA ASN A 65 -12.84 1.27 15.97
C ASN A 65 -11.59 2.10 15.61
N LEU A 66 -11.00 1.92 14.41
CA LEU A 66 -9.91 2.75 13.90
C LEU A 66 -10.51 3.98 13.18
N LYS A 67 -10.94 4.97 13.97
CA LYS A 67 -11.76 6.09 13.47
C LYS A 67 -10.94 7.27 12.97
N LEU A 68 -9.68 7.36 13.39
CA LEU A 68 -8.80 8.46 13.07
C LEU A 68 -7.73 8.00 12.08
N ILE A 69 -7.71 8.62 10.91
CA ILE A 69 -6.63 8.48 9.93
C ILE A 69 -5.87 9.80 9.88
N ALA A 70 -4.56 9.73 10.06
CA ALA A 70 -3.67 10.87 9.94
C ALA A 70 -2.69 10.69 8.78
N ILE A 71 -2.42 11.77 8.07
CA ILE A 71 -1.28 11.91 7.17
C ILE A 71 -0.22 12.70 7.94
N VAL A 72 0.93 12.08 8.15
CA VAL A 72 1.99 12.63 8.99
C VAL A 72 3.22 12.87 8.13
N HIS A 73 3.69 14.09 8.11
CA HIS A 73 4.91 14.48 7.43
C HIS A 73 6.05 14.57 8.45
N ILE A 74 7.14 13.89 8.15
CA ILE A 74 8.33 13.82 9.00
C ILE A 74 9.47 14.54 8.29
N ARG A 75 10.18 15.38 9.03
CA ARG A 75 11.44 15.99 8.60
C ARG A 75 12.58 15.39 9.40
N MET A 76 13.63 15.00 8.71
CA MET A 76 14.86 14.50 9.30
C MET A 76 15.84 15.65 9.61
N ASP A 77 16.73 15.46 10.55
CA ASP A 77 17.81 16.39 10.86
C ASP A 77 18.94 16.31 9.84
N GLU A 78 19.22 15.10 9.35
CA GLU A 78 20.28 14.81 8.39
C GLU A 78 19.77 13.82 7.33
N HIS A 79 20.28 13.96 6.10
CA HIS A 79 19.93 13.12 4.94
C HIS A 79 21.03 12.06 4.68
N THR A 80 21.37 11.27 5.69
CA THR A 80 22.33 10.19 5.57
C THR A 80 21.63 8.82 5.46
N PRO A 81 22.22 7.85 4.75
CA PRO A 81 21.65 6.51 4.63
C PRO A 81 21.37 5.87 6.01
N GLU A 82 22.26 6.06 6.95
CA GLU A 82 22.16 5.50 8.31
C GLU A 82 20.96 6.07 9.08
N ARG A 83 20.69 7.40 8.90
CA ARG A 83 19.52 8.06 9.50
C ARG A 83 18.22 7.55 8.91
N PHE A 84 18.18 7.39 7.60
CA PHE A 84 17.02 6.88 6.90
C PHE A 84 16.74 5.42 7.28
N GLU A 85 17.75 4.56 7.28
CA GLU A 85 17.60 3.16 7.65
C GLU A 85 17.12 2.99 9.10
N ALA A 86 17.68 3.75 10.05
CA ALA A 86 17.27 3.71 11.45
C ALA A 86 15.81 4.14 11.63
N PHE A 87 15.38 5.20 10.93
CA PHE A 87 14.00 5.66 10.91
C PHE A 87 13.06 4.62 10.31
N GLU A 88 13.37 4.12 9.10
CA GLU A 88 12.56 3.15 8.36
C GLU A 88 12.37 1.84 9.13
N ASN A 89 13.43 1.32 9.76
CA ASN A 89 13.37 0.14 10.62
C ASN A 89 12.42 0.34 11.81
N THR A 90 12.45 1.51 12.42
CA THR A 90 11.56 1.83 13.55
C THR A 90 10.11 1.98 13.10
N ILE A 91 9.87 2.69 12.00
CA ILE A 91 8.53 2.97 11.48
C ILE A 91 7.85 1.71 10.97
N THR A 92 8.57 0.83 10.27
CA THR A 92 8.00 -0.41 9.74
C THR A 92 7.58 -1.39 10.84
N ALA A 93 8.12 -1.25 12.05
CA ALA A 93 7.70 -2.02 13.23
C ALA A 93 6.46 -1.45 13.93
N CYS A 94 5.96 -0.26 13.55
CA CYS A 94 4.79 0.38 14.15
C CYS A 94 3.50 -0.10 13.49
N PRO A 95 2.62 -0.86 14.18
CA PRO A 95 1.39 -1.37 13.58
C PRO A 95 0.37 -0.27 13.23
N GLU A 96 0.50 0.91 13.83
CA GLU A 96 -0.34 2.07 13.53
C GLU A 96 -0.03 2.66 12.14
N VAL A 97 1.17 2.40 11.59
CA VAL A 97 1.63 2.93 10.30
C VAL A 97 1.20 1.98 9.18
N LEU A 98 0.28 2.43 8.34
CA LEU A 98 -0.23 1.67 7.20
C LEU A 98 0.63 1.82 5.95
N GLU A 99 1.20 3.02 5.75
CA GLU A 99 2.01 3.38 4.59
C GLU A 99 3.11 4.34 5.02
N CYS A 100 4.30 4.17 4.43
CA CYS A 100 5.45 5.07 4.62
C CYS A 100 6.09 5.32 3.27
N TYR A 101 6.26 6.59 2.90
CA TYR A 101 6.87 7.02 1.65
C TYR A 101 8.01 7.98 1.93
N LEU A 102 9.19 7.73 1.36
CA LEU A 102 10.21 8.76 1.20
C LEU A 102 9.76 9.67 0.04
N ILE A 103 9.63 10.96 0.27
CA ILE A 103 9.09 11.92 -0.68
C ILE A 103 10.11 13.01 -1.03
N THR A 104 9.94 13.63 -2.19
CA THR A 104 10.75 14.76 -2.65
C THR A 104 9.86 15.94 -3.00
N GLY A 105 10.43 17.16 -3.03
CA GLY A 105 9.71 18.36 -3.43
C GLY A 105 8.80 18.96 -2.37
N HIS A 106 8.98 18.60 -1.11
CA HIS A 106 8.25 19.10 0.05
C HIS A 106 9.23 19.48 1.18
N GLU A 107 8.74 20.19 2.22
CA GLU A 107 9.54 20.48 3.42
C GLU A 107 9.70 19.26 4.35
N ALA A 108 9.21 18.09 3.95
CA ALA A 108 9.28 16.84 4.66
C ALA A 108 10.01 15.78 3.84
N ASP A 109 10.65 14.85 4.52
CA ASP A 109 11.37 13.72 3.93
C ASP A 109 10.48 12.48 3.82
N TYR A 110 9.59 12.27 4.79
CA TYR A 110 8.68 11.14 4.79
C TYR A 110 7.23 11.56 4.93
N GLN A 111 6.36 10.81 4.27
CA GLN A 111 4.92 10.84 4.48
C GLN A 111 4.45 9.50 5.00
N LEU A 112 3.77 9.52 6.16
CA LEU A 112 3.14 8.35 6.76
C LEU A 112 1.63 8.45 6.64
N LYS A 113 0.98 7.30 6.51
CA LYS A 113 -0.45 7.15 6.75
C LYS A 113 -0.65 6.31 8.00
N VAL A 114 -1.29 6.89 8.99
CA VAL A 114 -1.47 6.32 10.33
C VAL A 114 -2.94 6.09 10.61
N ALA A 115 -3.28 4.95 11.23
CA ALA A 115 -4.63 4.63 11.68
C ALA A 115 -4.63 4.31 13.17
N VAL A 116 -5.47 5.03 13.91
CA VAL A 116 -5.63 4.87 15.36
C VAL A 116 -7.10 5.04 15.76
N PRO A 117 -7.52 4.61 16.96
CA PRO A 117 -8.89 4.76 17.42
C PRO A 117 -9.38 6.21 17.52
N ASP A 118 -8.55 7.09 18.11
CA ASP A 118 -8.91 8.44 18.52
C ASP A 118 -7.69 9.35 18.63
N MET A 119 -7.92 10.60 19.06
CA MET A 119 -6.89 11.62 19.20
C MET A 119 -5.93 11.32 20.36
N ASP A 120 -6.41 10.71 21.43
CA ASP A 120 -5.55 10.39 22.60
C ASP A 120 -4.52 9.32 22.20
N ARG A 121 -4.95 8.30 21.47
CA ARG A 121 -4.06 7.27 20.91
C ARG A 121 -3.10 7.83 19.86
N TYR A 122 -3.57 8.80 19.08
CA TYR A 122 -2.69 9.50 18.15
C TYR A 122 -1.60 10.29 18.89
N HIS A 123 -1.97 11.01 19.94
CA HIS A 123 -1.02 11.74 20.79
C HIS A 123 0.01 10.79 21.42
N ASP A 124 -0.43 9.67 21.99
CA ASP A 124 0.47 8.65 22.56
C ASP A 124 1.45 8.11 21.51
N PHE A 125 0.95 7.82 20.30
CA PHE A 125 1.78 7.38 19.17
C PHE A 125 2.80 8.46 18.78
N LEU A 126 2.36 9.69 18.62
CA LEU A 126 3.21 10.80 18.20
C LEU A 126 4.34 11.06 19.21
N ILE A 127 3.98 11.31 20.47
CA ILE A 127 4.94 11.68 21.52
C ILE A 127 5.69 10.47 22.06
N GLY A 128 5.03 9.32 22.15
CA GLY A 128 5.63 8.09 22.69
C GLY A 128 6.55 7.36 21.72
N LYS A 129 6.32 7.49 20.41
CA LYS A 129 7.07 6.78 19.38
C LYS A 129 7.77 7.74 18.42
N ILE A 130 7.05 8.51 17.63
CA ILE A 130 7.60 9.27 16.49
C ILE A 130 8.64 10.30 16.90
N THR A 131 8.31 11.15 17.87
CA THR A 131 9.23 12.23 18.31
C THR A 131 10.46 11.72 19.08
N ARG A 132 10.47 10.44 19.42
CA ARG A 132 11.61 9.79 20.08
C ARG A 132 12.56 9.10 19.10
N ILE A 133 12.20 9.00 17.84
CA ILE A 133 13.08 8.42 16.82
C ILE A 133 14.24 9.38 16.59
N GLN A 134 15.44 8.87 16.73
CA GLN A 134 16.65 9.66 16.50
C GLN A 134 16.67 10.14 15.03
N GLY A 135 16.92 11.42 14.84
CA GLY A 135 16.96 12.04 13.52
C GLY A 135 15.65 12.73 13.12
N VAL A 136 14.55 12.54 13.84
CA VAL A 136 13.32 13.29 13.58
C VAL A 136 13.46 14.71 14.13
N SER A 137 13.45 15.71 13.23
CA SER A 137 13.60 17.14 13.55
C SER A 137 12.28 17.90 13.51
N GLY A 138 11.27 17.37 12.82
CA GLY A 138 9.96 18.01 12.70
C GLY A 138 8.87 17.04 12.30
N VAL A 139 7.65 17.31 12.79
CA VAL A 139 6.45 16.53 12.48
C VAL A 139 5.30 17.47 12.22
N THR A 140 4.60 17.26 11.10
CA THR A 140 3.35 17.94 10.78
C THR A 140 2.27 16.91 10.50
N SER A 141 1.08 17.10 11.10
CA SER A 141 -0.02 16.14 11.02
C SER A 141 -1.25 16.78 10.40
N ALA A 142 -1.86 16.06 9.46
CA ALA A 142 -3.16 16.38 8.89
C ALA A 142 -4.12 15.22 9.09
N PHE A 143 -5.36 15.51 9.50
CA PHE A 143 -6.36 14.48 9.76
C PHE A 143 -7.32 14.34 8.60
N VAL A 144 -7.55 13.07 8.18
CA VAL A 144 -8.43 12.76 7.06
C VAL A 144 -9.89 12.92 7.50
N MET A 145 -10.54 13.97 7.01
CA MET A 145 -11.95 14.22 7.28
C MET A 145 -12.86 13.19 6.58
N ARG A 146 -12.51 12.81 5.35
CA ARG A 146 -13.29 11.87 4.54
C ARG A 146 -12.40 11.23 3.49
N LYS A 147 -12.49 9.89 3.32
CA LYS A 147 -11.94 9.18 2.16
C LYS A 147 -12.88 9.39 0.97
N VAL A 148 -12.45 10.15 -0.03
CA VAL A 148 -13.25 10.39 -1.25
C VAL A 148 -13.11 9.21 -2.21
N ARG A 149 -11.92 8.63 -2.29
CA ARG A 149 -11.63 7.41 -3.06
C ARG A 149 -10.71 6.51 -2.22
N ASP A 150 -11.02 5.24 -2.22
CA ASP A 150 -10.24 4.21 -1.53
C ASP A 150 -10.15 2.97 -2.43
N SER A 151 -9.19 2.97 -3.34
CA SER A 151 -8.97 1.90 -4.32
C SER A 151 -7.52 1.43 -4.28
N THR A 152 -7.33 0.13 -4.39
CA THR A 152 -6.01 -0.49 -4.59
C THR A 152 -5.75 -0.86 -6.05
N GLN A 153 -6.72 -0.60 -6.94
CA GLN A 153 -6.64 -0.96 -8.35
C GLN A 153 -5.66 -0.06 -9.10
N LEU A 154 -4.63 -0.65 -9.68
CA LEU A 154 -3.69 0.02 -10.58
C LEU A 154 -4.32 0.24 -11.97
N PRO A 155 -4.05 1.36 -12.64
CA PRO A 155 -4.57 1.68 -13.96
C PRO A 155 -3.84 0.89 -15.06
N LEU A 156 -4.30 -0.31 -15.36
CA LEU A 156 -3.72 -1.19 -16.37
C LEU A 156 -3.82 -0.64 -17.81
N SER A 157 -4.51 0.48 -18.02
CA SER A 157 -4.62 1.14 -19.34
C SER A 157 -3.30 1.71 -19.86
N TYR A 158 -2.33 1.95 -18.97
CA TYR A 158 -0.98 2.41 -19.35
C TYR A 158 -0.06 1.27 -19.80
N ILE A 159 -0.49 0.03 -19.62
CA ILE A 159 0.27 -1.14 -20.05
C ILE A 159 -0.23 -1.54 -21.43
N GLY A 160 0.60 -1.32 -22.47
CA GLY A 160 0.29 -1.80 -23.84
C GLY A 160 0.27 -3.32 -23.86
N ALA A 161 -0.85 -3.92 -24.28
CA ALA A 161 -0.85 -5.34 -24.66
C ALA A 161 -0.05 -5.48 -25.97
N ARG A 162 1.05 -6.20 -25.93
CA ARG A 162 1.80 -6.57 -27.14
C ARG A 162 1.33 -7.90 -27.69
#